data_cf7b642cf10ec89a8e5769a22100c486
#
_entry.id   cf7b642cf10ec89a8e5769a22100c486
#
_cell.length_a   1.000
_cell.length_b   1.000
_cell.length_c   1.000
_cell.angle_alpha   90.00
_cell.angle_beta   90.00
_cell.angle_gamma   90.00
#
_symmetry.space_group_name_H-M   'P 1'
#
loop_
_entity.id
_entity.type
_entity.pdbx_description
1 polymer ?
#
loop_
_entity_poly.entity_id
_entity_poly.type
_entity_poly.pdbx_seq_one_letter_code
_entity_poly.pdbx_strand_id
1 'polypeptide(L)'
;AILTVIRRYTREAGVRTLEREIATLCRKAARDIVKKGPDHVVKVTPNMVTSQKYLGIPKFKYGEIEEKPQVGMSTGLAWTEVGGELLTIEVSVVPGKGNFTVTGKLGE
;
A
#
# COMPACT_ATOMS: atom_id res chain seq x y z
N ALA A 1 4.57 -12.00 -6.13
CA ALA A 1 3.17 -11.95 -5.64
C ALA A 1 3.11 -11.73 -4.13
N ILE A 2 3.74 -12.58 -3.28
CA ILE A 2 3.67 -12.47 -1.81
C ILE A 2 4.20 -11.11 -1.31
N LEU A 3 5.36 -10.65 -1.76
CA LEU A 3 5.88 -9.32 -1.42
C LEU A 3 4.92 -8.18 -1.83
N THR A 4 4.19 -8.35 -2.93
CA THR A 4 3.17 -7.38 -3.35
C THR A 4 2.01 -7.35 -2.36
N VAL A 5 1.58 -8.53 -1.87
CA VAL A 5 0.53 -8.61 -0.83
C VAL A 5 1.01 -7.91 0.45
N ILE A 6 2.21 -8.23 0.93
CA ILE A 6 2.77 -7.63 2.13
C ILE A 6 2.82 -6.09 2.01
N ARG A 7 3.42 -5.58 0.94
CA ARG A 7 3.68 -4.14 0.79
C ARG A 7 2.45 -3.31 0.47
N ARG A 8 1.44 -3.89 -0.20
CA ARG A 8 0.31 -3.13 -0.75
C ARG A 8 -1.05 -3.45 -0.13
N TYR A 9 -1.16 -4.52 0.63
CA TYR A 9 -2.44 -4.95 1.21
C TYR A 9 -2.41 -5.21 2.71
N THR A 10 -1.21 -5.25 3.32
CA THR A 10 -1.08 -5.45 4.77
C THR A 10 -0.27 -4.33 5.41
N ARG A 11 -0.64 -3.98 6.65
CA ARG A 11 0.10 -3.06 7.51
C ARG A 11 -0.14 -3.51 8.95
N GLU A 12 0.68 -4.44 9.39
CA GLU A 12 0.55 -5.10 10.69
C GLU A 12 1.90 -5.58 11.21
N ALA A 13 2.06 -5.66 12.51
CA ALA A 13 3.26 -6.23 13.13
C ALA A 13 3.29 -7.77 13.07
N GLY A 14 2.16 -8.41 12.83
CA GLY A 14 2.00 -9.86 12.70
C GLY A 14 1.74 -10.30 11.25
N VAL A 15 1.08 -11.45 11.10
CA VAL A 15 0.81 -12.08 9.79
C VAL A 15 -0.66 -12.45 9.57
N ARG A 16 -1.56 -12.04 10.45
CA ARG A 16 -2.98 -12.42 10.37
C ARG A 16 -3.68 -11.85 9.14
N THR A 17 -3.43 -10.60 8.80
CA THR A 17 -4.00 -9.98 7.60
C THR A 17 -3.37 -10.58 6.34
N LEU A 18 -2.07 -10.84 6.36
CA LEU A 18 -1.36 -11.52 5.27
C LEU A 18 -1.97 -12.89 4.99
N GLU A 19 -2.22 -13.71 6.03
CA GLU A 19 -2.87 -15.00 5.91
C GLU A 19 -4.25 -14.89 5.24
N ARG A 20 -5.07 -13.90 5.66
CA ARG A 20 -6.40 -13.65 5.10
C ARG A 20 -6.36 -13.25 3.62
N GLU A 21 -5.41 -12.39 3.24
CA GLU A 21 -5.26 -11.95 1.86
C GLU A 21 -4.76 -13.10 0.97
N ILE A 22 -3.82 -13.93 1.45
CA ILE A 22 -3.38 -15.15 0.75
C ILE A 22 -4.54 -16.13 0.58
N ALA A 23 -5.31 -16.39 1.63
CA ALA A 23 -6.49 -17.25 1.55
C ALA A 23 -7.52 -16.71 0.52
N THR A 24 -7.65 -15.39 0.42
CA THR A 24 -8.51 -14.77 -0.59
C THR A 24 -7.98 -15.00 -2.01
N LEU A 25 -6.68 -14.89 -2.24
CA LEU A 25 -6.05 -15.21 -3.52
C LEU A 25 -6.27 -16.68 -3.89
N CYS A 26 -6.08 -17.60 -2.94
CA CYS A 26 -6.29 -19.03 -3.16
C CYS A 26 -7.75 -19.34 -3.53
N ARG A 27 -8.74 -18.76 -2.84
CA ARG A 27 -10.15 -18.92 -3.17
C ARG A 27 -10.49 -18.41 -4.57
N LYS A 28 -9.91 -17.28 -4.97
CA LYS A 28 -10.15 -16.71 -6.30
C LYS A 28 -9.45 -17.53 -7.40
N ALA A 29 -8.27 -18.07 -7.13
CA ALA A 29 -7.59 -19.01 -8.03
C ALA A 29 -8.39 -20.31 -8.19
N ALA A 30 -8.87 -20.89 -7.09
CA ALA A 30 -9.71 -22.08 -7.12
C ALA A 30 -10.98 -21.87 -7.95
N ARG A 31 -11.64 -20.72 -7.82
CA ARG A 31 -12.80 -20.36 -8.67
C ARG A 31 -12.43 -20.33 -10.16
N ASP A 32 -11.23 -19.85 -10.49
CA ASP A 32 -10.78 -19.83 -11.90
C ASP A 32 -10.53 -21.25 -12.43
N ILE A 33 -9.97 -22.14 -11.62
CA ILE A 33 -9.76 -23.56 -11.95
C ILE A 33 -11.11 -24.24 -12.18
N VAL A 34 -12.07 -24.04 -11.28
CA VAL A 34 -13.43 -24.63 -11.45
C VAL A 34 -14.09 -24.17 -12.74
N LYS A 35 -13.91 -22.90 -13.14
CA LYS A 35 -14.50 -22.38 -14.38
C LYS A 35 -13.82 -22.86 -15.66
N LYS A 36 -12.50 -23.11 -15.61
CA LYS A 36 -11.69 -23.43 -16.80
C LYS A 36 -11.35 -24.92 -16.94
N GLY A 37 -11.61 -25.69 -15.93
CA GLY A 37 -11.33 -27.12 -15.86
C GLY A 37 -10.14 -27.49 -14.98
N PRO A 38 -10.05 -28.79 -14.57
CA PRO A 38 -9.08 -29.28 -13.59
C PRO A 38 -7.62 -29.18 -14.06
N ASP A 39 -7.37 -29.18 -15.36
CA ASP A 39 -6.03 -29.11 -15.94
C ASP A 39 -5.49 -27.65 -16.00
N HIS A 40 -6.32 -26.67 -15.59
CA HIS A 40 -5.93 -25.28 -15.62
C HIS A 40 -5.02 -24.92 -14.45
N VAL A 41 -3.78 -24.53 -14.75
CA VAL A 41 -2.81 -24.06 -13.76
C VAL A 41 -2.88 -22.53 -13.63
N VAL A 42 -3.07 -22.03 -12.41
CA VAL A 42 -3.08 -20.60 -12.11
C VAL A 42 -1.74 -20.19 -11.50
N LYS A 43 -0.94 -19.42 -12.24
CA LYS A 43 0.29 -18.81 -11.74
C LYS A 43 -0.01 -17.38 -11.29
N VAL A 44 -0.08 -17.15 -9.98
CA VAL A 44 -0.35 -15.83 -9.43
C VAL A 44 0.89 -14.93 -9.57
N THR A 45 0.79 -13.91 -10.40
CA THR A 45 1.82 -12.90 -10.62
C THR A 45 1.54 -11.61 -9.83
N PRO A 46 2.53 -10.71 -9.61
CA PRO A 46 2.30 -9.41 -8.96
C PRO A 46 1.18 -8.59 -9.61
N ASN A 47 1.14 -8.56 -10.95
CA ASN A 47 0.10 -7.82 -11.69
C ASN A 47 -1.29 -8.43 -11.51
N MET A 48 -1.38 -9.76 -11.39
CA MET A 48 -2.66 -10.42 -11.08
C MET A 48 -3.15 -10.05 -9.69
N VAL A 49 -2.26 -9.98 -8.68
CA VAL A 49 -2.63 -9.61 -7.31
C VAL A 49 -3.35 -8.26 -7.28
N THR A 50 -2.85 -7.26 -8.01
CA THR A 50 -3.41 -5.91 -8.06
C THR A 50 -4.61 -5.75 -8.99
N SER A 51 -4.95 -6.79 -9.78
CA SER A 51 -6.12 -6.73 -10.65
C SER A 51 -7.43 -6.82 -9.85
N GLN A 52 -8.49 -6.18 -10.35
CA GLN A 52 -9.82 -6.22 -9.73
C GLN A 52 -10.37 -7.64 -9.55
N LYS A 53 -9.93 -8.56 -10.39
CA LYS A 53 -10.32 -9.98 -10.31
C LYS A 53 -9.78 -10.65 -9.05
N TYR A 54 -8.65 -10.19 -8.51
CA TYR A 54 -7.99 -10.72 -7.32
C TYR A 54 -8.16 -9.77 -6.13
N LEU A 55 -7.11 -9.10 -5.64
CA LEU A 55 -7.23 -8.23 -4.48
C LEU A 55 -7.69 -6.80 -4.82
N GLY A 56 -7.55 -6.40 -6.08
CA GLY A 56 -8.00 -5.10 -6.54
C GLY A 56 -7.03 -3.96 -6.20
N ILE A 57 -7.57 -2.78 -5.96
CA ILE A 57 -6.78 -1.57 -5.71
C ILE A 57 -5.89 -1.75 -4.47
N PRO A 58 -4.59 -1.44 -4.55
CA PRO A 58 -3.70 -1.45 -3.41
C PRO A 58 -4.21 -0.58 -2.26
N LYS A 59 -4.19 -1.12 -1.05
CA LYS A 59 -4.64 -0.42 0.17
C LYS A 59 -3.58 0.54 0.71
N PHE A 60 -2.31 0.19 0.48
CA PHE A 60 -1.16 0.94 0.99
C PHE A 60 -0.17 1.26 -0.12
N LYS A 61 0.44 2.43 -0.02
CA LYS A 61 1.58 2.85 -0.83
C LYS A 61 2.81 2.77 0.07
N TYR A 62 3.73 1.87 -0.23
CA TYR A 62 4.92 1.68 0.59
C TYR A 62 6.13 2.25 -0.14
N GLY A 63 6.80 3.21 0.53
CA GLY A 63 8.08 3.74 0.05
C GLY A 63 8.02 4.52 -1.26
N GLU A 64 6.86 5.04 -1.66
CA GLU A 64 6.76 5.95 -2.80
C GLU A 64 7.28 7.33 -2.37
N ILE A 65 8.42 7.72 -2.94
CA ILE A 65 8.99 9.06 -2.83
C ILE A 65 8.73 9.76 -4.17
N GLU A 66 8.39 11.04 -4.12
CA GLU A 66 8.41 11.89 -5.31
C GLU A 66 9.83 11.88 -5.88
N GLU A 67 10.01 11.40 -7.12
CA GLU A 67 11.33 11.26 -7.75
C GLU A 67 11.99 12.60 -8.09
N LYS A 68 11.21 13.68 -8.11
CA LYS A 68 11.70 15.01 -8.48
C LYS A 68 11.64 15.96 -7.30
N PRO A 69 12.74 16.66 -6.99
CA PRO A 69 12.72 17.74 -6.01
C PRO A 69 11.68 18.81 -6.37
N GLN A 70 10.83 19.17 -5.42
CA GLN A 70 9.85 20.24 -5.57
C GLN A 70 10.05 21.28 -4.47
N VAL A 71 9.92 22.55 -4.86
CA VAL A 71 10.01 23.65 -3.88
C VAL A 71 8.79 23.59 -2.95
N GLY A 72 9.03 23.66 -1.65
CA GLY A 72 7.99 23.53 -0.64
C GLY A 72 7.66 22.06 -0.26
N MET A 73 8.40 21.10 -0.75
CA MET A 73 8.24 19.70 -0.35
C MET A 73 9.50 19.15 0.31
N SER A 74 9.31 18.37 1.37
CA SER A 74 10.37 17.66 2.07
C SER A 74 9.91 16.26 2.46
N THR A 75 10.83 15.31 2.45
CA THR A 75 10.56 13.95 2.90
C THR A 75 11.02 13.78 4.33
N GLY A 76 10.09 13.52 5.22
CA GLY A 76 10.36 13.16 6.60
C GLY A 76 10.40 11.64 6.78
N LEU A 77 11.01 11.20 7.87
CA LEU A 77 11.00 9.81 8.30
C LEU A 77 10.19 9.70 9.59
N ALA A 78 9.27 8.75 9.62
CA ALA A 78 8.51 8.42 10.82
C ALA A 78 8.78 6.97 11.23
N TRP A 79 8.82 6.74 12.53
CA TRP A 79 8.82 5.40 13.08
C TRP A 79 7.39 5.02 13.49
N THR A 80 6.98 3.80 13.16
CA THR A 80 5.67 3.27 13.52
C THR A 80 5.82 1.86 14.11
N GLU A 81 4.80 1.34 14.76
CA GLU A 81 4.80 -0.04 15.29
C GLU A 81 5.04 -1.12 14.22
N VAL A 82 4.81 -0.79 12.97
CA VAL A 82 5.01 -1.69 11.82
C VAL A 82 6.28 -1.37 11.02
N GLY A 83 7.13 -0.49 11.53
CA GLY A 83 8.41 -0.10 10.91
C GLY A 83 8.49 1.36 10.53
N GLY A 84 9.54 1.72 9.78
CA GLY A 84 9.74 3.08 9.26
C GLY A 84 8.77 3.42 8.14
N GLU A 85 8.31 4.66 8.10
CA GLU A 85 7.44 5.21 7.07
C GLU A 85 7.99 6.54 6.55
N LEU A 86 7.81 6.79 5.27
CA LEU A 86 8.14 8.06 4.65
C LEU A 86 6.93 8.98 4.72
N LEU A 87 7.17 10.21 5.14
CA LEU A 87 6.16 11.26 5.20
C LEU A 87 6.51 12.35 4.20
N THR A 88 5.58 12.71 3.34
CA THR A 88 5.69 13.91 2.54
C THR A 88 5.19 15.11 3.34
N ILE A 89 6.05 16.10 3.55
CA ILE A 89 5.75 17.34 4.21
C ILE A 89 5.66 18.42 3.14
N GLU A 90 4.49 19.00 2.99
CA GLU A 90 4.25 20.09 2.04
C GLU A 90 4.13 21.41 2.80
N VAL A 91 4.82 22.43 2.33
CA VAL A 91 4.82 23.77 2.92
C VAL A 91 4.40 24.79 1.86
N SER A 92 3.41 25.59 2.20
CA SER A 92 2.99 26.73 1.40
C SER A 92 3.11 28.02 2.21
N VAL A 93 3.73 29.04 1.62
CA VAL A 93 3.86 30.37 2.22
C VAL A 93 2.95 31.32 1.47
N VAL A 94 2.04 31.95 2.20
CA VAL A 94 1.07 32.89 1.64
C VAL A 94 1.16 34.24 2.35
N PRO A 95 0.89 35.39 1.71
CA PRO A 95 0.82 36.68 2.37
C PRO A 95 -0.22 36.67 3.49
N GLY A 96 0.15 37.17 4.67
CA GLY A 96 -0.74 37.16 5.84
C GLY A 96 -0.11 37.75 7.10
N LYS A 97 -0.71 37.46 8.24
CA LYS A 97 -0.28 37.99 9.57
C LYS A 97 0.81 37.17 10.25
N GLY A 98 1.47 36.25 9.54
CA GLY A 98 2.56 35.40 10.11
C GLY A 98 2.06 34.25 10.97
N ASN A 99 0.85 33.77 10.78
CA ASN A 99 0.35 32.57 11.48
C ASN A 99 0.96 31.30 10.90
N PHE A 100 1.30 30.36 11.79
CA PHE A 100 1.74 29.01 11.41
C PHE A 100 0.59 28.02 11.63
N THR A 101 0.17 27.34 10.59
CA THR A 101 -0.92 26.37 10.64
C THR A 101 -0.40 25.03 10.13
N VAL A 102 -0.66 23.96 10.86
CA VAL A 102 -0.31 22.59 10.48
C VAL A 102 -1.59 21.78 10.33
N THR A 103 -1.69 21.01 9.24
CA THR A 103 -2.82 20.13 8.99
C THR A 103 -2.31 18.75 8.60
N GLY A 104 -3.12 17.72 8.77
CA GLY A 104 -2.78 16.34 8.38
C GLY A 104 -3.15 15.33 9.45
N LYS A 105 -2.75 14.09 9.25
CA LYS A 105 -2.87 13.01 10.24
C LYS A 105 -1.69 13.10 11.20
N LEU A 106 -1.75 14.07 12.08
CA LEU A 106 -0.79 14.23 13.16
C LEU A 106 -1.23 13.24 14.25
N GLY A 107 -0.42 12.22 14.56
CA GLY A 107 -0.64 11.37 15.73
C GLY A 107 -0.63 12.20 17.01
N GLU A 108 -1.12 11.62 18.12
CA GLU A 108 -0.99 12.18 19.46
C GLU A 108 0.46 12.14 19.92
#